data_8251b5ce566f86cb2eb1d3076963ca88
#
_entry.id   8251b5ce566f86cb2eb1d3076963ca88
#
_cell.length_a   1.000
_cell.length_b   1.000
_cell.length_c   1.000
_cell.angle_alpha   90.00
_cell.angle_beta   90.00
_cell.angle_gamma   90.00
#
_symmetry.space_group_name_H-M   'P 1'
#
loop_
_entity.id
_entity.type
_entity.pdbx_description
1 polymer ?
#
loop_
_entity_poly.entity_id
_entity_poly.type
_entity_poly.pdbx_seq_one_letter_code
_entity_poly.pdbx_strand_id
1 'polypeptide(L)'
;MRLKNISLSGFKSFVDPTKIAFPSEMSGVVGPNGCGKSNIIDAVRWVMGEISAKNLRGESMADIIFNGSSSRAPSARASVELLFDNDDGRIGGEYSSYSEISVKRTVDIDGKSTYYLNNSECRRKDITDIFLGTGLGPRSYAVIEQEMATKLISSKPEELRAYIEEVAGISVYKERRKETESRIKRTKENLNRVSDLQDEIDRQLLKLSLIHISEPTRR
;
A
#
# COMPACT_ATOMS: atom_id res chain seq x y z
N MET A 1 -0.95 17.32 7.14
CA MET A 1 0.06 16.24 7.14
C MET A 1 1.23 16.65 6.25
N ARG A 2 2.44 16.70 6.78
CA ARG A 2 3.65 17.18 6.08
C ARG A 2 4.78 16.15 6.26
N LEU A 3 5.55 15.89 5.21
CA LEU A 3 6.77 15.08 5.30
C LEU A 3 7.85 15.88 6.03
N LYS A 4 8.32 15.41 7.16
CA LYS A 4 9.40 16.02 7.97
C LYS A 4 10.77 15.57 7.52
N ASN A 5 10.96 14.27 7.40
CA ASN A 5 12.22 13.71 6.94
C ASN A 5 12.10 12.32 6.32
N ILE A 6 13.11 11.97 5.54
CA ILE A 6 13.33 10.65 4.98
C ILE A 6 14.65 10.13 5.53
N SER A 7 14.64 8.91 6.08
CA SER A 7 15.85 8.18 6.47
C SER A 7 16.04 6.99 5.54
N LEU A 8 17.21 6.88 4.92
CA LEU A 8 17.54 5.84 3.94
C LEU A 8 18.80 5.10 4.40
N SER A 9 18.87 3.78 4.15
CA SER A 9 20.08 2.99 4.36
C SER A 9 20.04 1.76 3.46
N GLY A 10 21.13 1.47 2.77
CA GLY A 10 21.25 0.34 1.86
C GLY A 10 20.32 0.43 0.63
N PHE A 11 19.72 1.58 0.35
CA PHE A 11 18.72 1.78 -0.70
C PHE A 11 19.36 2.39 -1.94
N LYS A 12 19.42 1.65 -3.03
CA LYS A 12 20.02 2.07 -4.33
C LYS A 12 21.40 2.70 -4.13
N SER A 13 21.56 4.01 -4.37
CA SER A 13 22.80 4.76 -4.19
C SER A 13 23.09 5.20 -2.74
N PHE A 14 22.11 5.04 -1.83
CA PHE A 14 22.26 5.43 -0.41
C PHE A 14 22.70 4.23 0.43
N VAL A 15 24.01 4.02 0.49
CA VAL A 15 24.61 2.89 1.22
C VAL A 15 24.57 3.13 2.71
N ASP A 16 25.13 4.28 3.13
CA ASP A 16 25.21 4.68 4.54
C ASP A 16 23.88 5.29 5.01
N PRO A 17 23.57 5.19 6.32
CA PRO A 17 22.40 5.83 6.88
C PRO A 17 22.40 7.33 6.56
N THR A 18 21.43 7.75 5.75
CA THR A 18 21.29 9.13 5.29
C THR A 18 19.95 9.67 5.70
N LYS A 19 19.93 10.84 6.35
CA LYS A 19 18.71 11.53 6.76
C LYS A 19 18.57 12.83 5.97
N ILE A 20 17.42 13.01 5.31
CA ILE A 20 17.10 14.18 4.50
C ILE A 20 15.91 14.90 5.15
N ALA A 21 16.09 16.14 5.57
CA ALA A 21 15.03 16.93 6.19
C ALA A 21 14.28 17.75 5.13
N PHE A 22 12.97 17.89 5.33
CA PHE A 22 12.06 18.71 4.54
C PHE A 22 11.50 19.81 5.44
N PRO A 23 12.14 20.98 5.50
CA PRO A 23 11.80 22.02 6.46
C PRO A 23 10.51 22.78 6.12
N SER A 24 10.05 22.71 4.88
CA SER A 24 8.88 23.45 4.37
C SER A 24 7.85 22.53 3.74
N GLU A 25 6.63 23.04 3.55
CA GLU A 25 5.54 22.31 2.88
C GLU A 25 5.88 21.99 1.42
N MET A 26 6.63 22.84 0.74
CA MET A 26 7.13 22.61 -0.58
C MET A 26 8.67 22.56 -0.56
N SER A 27 9.23 21.47 -1.01
CA SER A 27 10.67 21.23 -1.06
C SER A 27 11.07 20.71 -2.43
N GLY A 28 12.16 21.23 -2.98
CA GLY A 28 12.72 20.82 -4.25
C GLY A 28 14.04 20.07 -4.07
N VAL A 29 14.19 18.95 -4.78
CA VAL A 29 15.44 18.20 -4.84
C VAL A 29 16.16 18.55 -6.14
N VAL A 30 17.27 19.27 -6.04
CA VAL A 30 18.06 19.72 -7.18
C VAL A 30 19.48 19.17 -7.13
N GLY A 31 20.11 19.02 -8.27
CA GLY A 31 21.49 18.53 -8.38
C GLY A 31 21.83 18.07 -9.79
N PRO A 32 23.09 17.75 -10.10
CA PRO A 32 23.54 17.25 -11.39
C PRO A 32 22.93 15.89 -11.74
N ASN A 33 23.09 15.47 -13.00
CA ASN A 33 22.61 14.13 -13.42
C ASN A 33 23.44 13.05 -12.73
N GLY A 34 22.77 11.95 -12.35
CA GLY A 34 23.42 10.81 -11.69
C GLY A 34 23.63 10.94 -10.17
N CYS A 35 23.34 12.09 -9.53
CA CYS A 35 23.55 12.27 -8.08
C CYS A 35 22.50 11.63 -7.16
N GLY A 36 21.54 10.88 -7.70
CA GLY A 36 20.56 10.17 -6.89
C GLY A 36 19.23 10.89 -6.61
N LYS A 37 18.97 12.08 -7.24
CA LYS A 37 17.70 12.82 -7.07
C LYS A 37 16.47 11.93 -7.20
N SER A 38 16.42 11.17 -8.28
CA SER A 38 15.27 10.30 -8.56
C SER A 38 15.19 9.11 -7.58
N ASN A 39 16.29 8.72 -6.94
CA ASN A 39 16.27 7.66 -5.93
C ASN A 39 15.54 8.08 -4.65
N ILE A 40 15.52 9.38 -4.35
CA ILE A 40 14.73 9.92 -3.22
C ILE A 40 13.23 9.77 -3.51
N ILE A 41 12.80 10.07 -4.73
CA ILE A 41 11.40 9.90 -5.16
C ILE A 41 11.01 8.41 -5.15
N ASP A 42 11.89 7.55 -5.67
CA ASP A 42 11.68 6.11 -5.61
C ASP A 42 11.54 5.60 -4.17
N ALA A 43 12.33 6.13 -3.25
CA ALA A 43 12.26 5.77 -1.84
C ALA A 43 10.89 6.12 -1.23
N VAL A 44 10.37 7.32 -1.50
CA VAL A 44 9.02 7.74 -1.07
C VAL A 44 7.97 6.79 -1.62
N ARG A 45 7.96 6.55 -2.93
CA ARG A 45 7.00 5.64 -3.58
C ARG A 45 7.08 4.23 -3.04
N TRP A 46 8.29 3.75 -2.84
CA TRP A 46 8.51 2.40 -2.35
C TRP A 46 7.92 2.17 -0.96
N VAL A 47 8.14 3.10 -0.02
CA VAL A 47 7.56 3.02 1.34
C VAL A 47 6.05 3.09 1.30
N MET A 48 5.48 3.90 0.40
CA MET A 48 4.03 4.05 0.24
C MET A 48 3.33 2.84 -0.39
N GLY A 49 4.05 1.75 -0.65
CA GLY A 49 3.47 0.49 -1.08
C GLY A 49 3.61 0.17 -2.56
N GLU A 50 4.47 0.89 -3.30
CA GLU A 50 4.81 0.50 -4.68
C GLU A 50 5.47 -0.88 -4.70
N ILE A 51 4.95 -1.76 -5.54
CA ILE A 51 5.42 -3.14 -5.71
C ILE A 51 6.00 -3.41 -7.10
N SER A 52 5.80 -2.50 -8.03
CA SER A 52 6.34 -2.66 -9.37
C SER A 52 7.79 -2.20 -9.42
N ALA A 53 8.71 -3.12 -9.69
CA ALA A 53 10.12 -2.78 -9.88
C ALA A 53 10.30 -1.77 -11.02
N LYS A 54 9.52 -1.89 -12.09
CA LYS A 54 9.55 -0.97 -13.25
C LYS A 54 9.24 0.46 -12.85
N ASN A 55 8.25 0.68 -11.96
CA ASN A 55 7.91 2.01 -11.47
C ASN A 55 9.02 2.60 -10.58
N LEU A 56 9.90 1.75 -10.06
CA LEU A 56 11.07 2.12 -9.28
C LEU A 56 12.36 2.04 -10.12
N ARG A 57 12.25 1.99 -11.44
CA ARG A 57 13.37 1.94 -12.39
C ARG A 57 14.36 0.80 -12.12
N GLY A 58 13.85 -0.35 -11.68
CA GLY A 58 14.56 -1.61 -11.51
C GLY A 58 13.94 -2.71 -12.36
N GLU A 59 14.65 -3.78 -12.58
CA GLU A 59 14.16 -5.00 -13.24
C GLU A 59 13.51 -5.92 -12.23
N SER A 60 14.09 -5.98 -11.02
CA SER A 60 13.63 -6.78 -9.89
C SER A 60 13.54 -5.94 -8.60
N MET A 61 12.84 -6.46 -7.59
CA MET A 61 12.80 -5.82 -6.27
C MET A 61 14.14 -5.91 -5.52
N ALA A 62 15.03 -6.81 -5.92
CA ALA A 62 16.39 -6.87 -5.39
C ALA A 62 17.23 -5.65 -5.80
N ASP A 63 16.93 -5.03 -6.95
CA ASP A 63 17.65 -3.84 -7.46
C ASP A 63 17.42 -2.58 -6.60
N ILE A 64 16.51 -2.66 -5.65
CA ILE A 64 16.29 -1.63 -4.65
C ILE A 64 17.42 -1.63 -3.62
N ILE A 65 18.00 -2.79 -3.33
CA ILE A 65 19.12 -2.94 -2.42
C ILE A 65 20.40 -2.50 -3.15
N PHE A 66 21.29 -1.84 -2.43
CA PHE A 66 22.60 -1.50 -2.99
C PHE A 66 23.39 -2.77 -3.35
N ASN A 67 23.66 -2.96 -4.63
CA ASN A 67 24.31 -4.17 -5.17
C ASN A 67 25.85 -4.13 -5.11
N GLY A 68 26.43 -3.13 -4.42
CA GLY A 68 27.87 -2.98 -4.36
C GLY A 68 28.43 -2.02 -5.41
N SER A 69 29.70 -1.68 -5.25
CA SER A 69 30.49 -0.91 -6.19
C SER A 69 31.91 -1.43 -6.20
N SER A 70 32.79 -0.84 -7.02
CA SER A 70 34.23 -1.20 -7.04
C SER A 70 34.92 -1.04 -5.69
N SER A 71 34.39 -0.20 -4.79
CA SER A 71 34.97 0.12 -3.49
C SER A 71 34.13 -0.32 -2.28
N ARG A 72 32.89 -0.81 -2.49
CA ARG A 72 31.97 -1.15 -1.41
C ARG A 72 31.24 -2.47 -1.67
N ALA A 73 31.14 -3.31 -0.63
CA ALA A 73 30.38 -4.53 -0.68
C ALA A 73 28.85 -4.26 -0.78
N PRO A 74 28.07 -5.18 -1.36
CA PRO A 74 26.63 -5.12 -1.38
C PRO A 74 26.04 -5.02 0.03
N SER A 75 24.90 -4.34 0.15
CA SER A 75 24.13 -4.30 1.39
C SER A 75 23.25 -5.55 1.52
N ALA A 76 23.14 -6.12 2.71
CA ALA A 76 22.24 -7.25 2.97
C ALA A 76 20.77 -6.83 3.09
N ARG A 77 20.50 -5.53 3.29
CA ARG A 77 19.17 -4.99 3.56
C ARG A 77 19.08 -3.55 3.06
N ALA A 78 17.89 -3.20 2.53
CA ALA A 78 17.52 -1.81 2.35
C ALA A 78 16.43 -1.41 3.35
N SER A 79 16.51 -0.19 3.86
CA SER A 79 15.55 0.39 4.79
C SER A 79 15.27 1.83 4.39
N VAL A 80 13.99 2.18 4.31
CA VAL A 80 13.55 3.57 4.13
C VAL A 80 12.46 3.85 5.14
N GLU A 81 12.57 5.00 5.81
CA GLU A 81 11.60 5.49 6.78
C GLU A 81 11.20 6.92 6.43
N LEU A 82 9.91 7.17 6.41
CA LEU A 82 9.29 8.47 6.22
C LEU A 82 8.68 8.92 7.54
N LEU A 83 9.04 10.11 8.00
CA LEU A 83 8.44 10.71 9.18
C LEU A 83 7.54 11.87 8.75
N PHE A 84 6.28 11.79 9.13
CA PHE A 84 5.24 12.77 8.84
C PHE A 84 4.81 13.50 10.11
N ASP A 85 4.54 14.78 9.93
CA ASP A 85 3.85 15.64 10.89
C ASP A 85 2.33 15.47 10.70
N ASN A 86 1.60 15.22 11.76
CA ASN A 86 0.15 15.02 11.76
C ASN A 86 -0.59 15.96 12.73
N ASP A 87 0.00 17.11 13.05
CA ASP A 87 -0.61 18.08 13.95
C ASP A 87 -2.00 18.53 13.48
N ASP A 88 -2.25 18.48 12.15
CA ASP A 88 -3.56 18.77 11.55
C ASP A 88 -4.60 17.64 11.75
N GLY A 89 -4.23 16.49 12.33
CA GLY A 89 -5.13 15.35 12.55
C GLY A 89 -5.75 14.76 11.27
N ARG A 90 -5.14 14.98 10.09
CA ARG A 90 -5.70 14.54 8.80
C ARG A 90 -5.70 13.03 8.63
N ILE A 91 -4.84 12.31 9.34
CA ILE A 91 -4.88 10.86 9.40
C ILE A 91 -5.95 10.48 10.41
N GLY A 92 -7.05 9.96 9.91
CA GLY A 92 -8.17 9.50 10.73
C GLY A 92 -7.91 8.15 11.40
N GLY A 93 -8.85 7.71 12.26
CA GLY A 93 -8.81 6.41 12.92
C GLY A 93 -7.89 6.40 14.15
N GLU A 94 -7.27 5.25 14.40
CA GLU A 94 -6.42 5.01 15.59
C GLU A 94 -5.18 5.92 15.65
N TYR A 95 -4.77 6.47 14.50
CA TYR A 95 -3.56 7.30 14.38
C TYR A 95 -3.81 8.80 14.49
N SER A 96 -5.06 9.23 14.67
CA SER A 96 -5.44 10.66 14.78
C SER A 96 -4.84 11.33 16.01
N SER A 97 -4.55 10.57 17.06
CA SER A 97 -3.98 11.08 18.33
C SER A 97 -2.45 11.26 18.31
N TYR A 98 -1.79 10.78 17.26
CA TYR A 98 -0.34 10.90 17.15
C TYR A 98 0.04 12.19 16.42
N SER A 99 0.89 13.01 17.00
CA SER A 99 1.45 14.21 16.36
C SER A 99 2.45 13.89 15.25
N GLU A 100 3.11 12.75 15.35
CA GLU A 100 4.05 12.25 14.34
C GLU A 100 3.71 10.82 13.94
N ILE A 101 3.85 10.53 12.66
CA ILE A 101 3.65 9.19 12.10
C ILE A 101 4.89 8.78 11.32
N SER A 102 5.50 7.69 11.76
CA SER A 102 6.62 7.06 11.07
C SER A 102 6.12 5.87 10.25
N VAL A 103 6.46 5.86 8.98
CA VAL A 103 6.20 4.76 8.06
C VAL A 103 7.52 4.24 7.54
N LYS A 104 7.82 2.98 7.81
CA LYS A 104 9.09 2.36 7.45
C LYS A 104 8.85 1.08 6.64
N ARG A 105 9.66 0.89 5.63
CA ARG A 105 9.74 -0.37 4.89
C ARG A 105 11.17 -0.87 4.86
N THR A 106 11.32 -2.17 5.06
CA THR A 106 12.59 -2.87 4.93
C THR A 106 12.47 -3.98 3.91
N VAL A 107 13.54 -4.29 3.21
CA VAL A 107 13.65 -5.46 2.34
C VAL A 107 15.00 -6.11 2.56
N ASP A 108 15.01 -7.42 2.70
CA ASP A 108 16.21 -8.23 2.80
C ASP A 108 16.60 -8.80 1.43
N ILE A 109 17.81 -9.32 1.30
CA ILE A 109 18.36 -9.88 0.05
C ILE A 109 17.49 -11.04 -0.50
N ASP A 110 16.78 -11.74 0.39
CA ASP A 110 15.82 -12.80 0.02
C ASP A 110 14.51 -12.25 -0.58
N GLY A 111 14.39 -10.92 -0.71
CA GLY A 111 13.21 -10.24 -1.24
C GLY A 111 12.05 -10.12 -0.24
N LYS A 112 12.24 -10.54 1.02
CA LYS A 112 11.23 -10.39 2.06
C LYS A 112 11.09 -8.92 2.44
N SER A 113 9.90 -8.38 2.20
CA SER A 113 9.58 -6.98 2.48
C SER A 113 8.66 -6.88 3.70
N THR A 114 9.05 -6.08 4.69
CA THR A 114 8.29 -5.84 5.92
C THR A 114 7.98 -4.36 6.07
N TYR A 115 6.74 -4.06 6.50
CA TYR A 115 6.27 -2.70 6.72
C TYR A 115 6.07 -2.44 8.19
N TYR A 116 6.35 -1.22 8.61
CA TYR A 116 6.18 -0.76 9.99
C TYR A 116 5.47 0.59 10.01
N LEU A 117 4.57 0.75 10.96
CA LEU A 117 3.88 1.98 11.27
C LEU A 117 4.11 2.30 12.74
N ASN A 118 4.72 3.45 13.05
CA ASN A 118 5.15 3.81 14.41
C ASN A 118 5.88 2.66 15.12
N ASN A 119 6.84 2.02 14.42
CA ASN A 119 7.62 0.87 14.84
C ASN A 119 6.87 -0.46 15.04
N SER A 120 5.55 -0.50 14.82
CA SER A 120 4.75 -1.72 14.86
C SER A 120 4.67 -2.33 13.46
N GLU A 121 4.89 -3.64 13.34
CA GLU A 121 4.75 -4.34 12.06
C GLU A 121 3.30 -4.28 11.59
N CYS A 122 3.11 -3.98 10.31
CA CYS A 122 1.80 -3.83 9.70
C CYS A 122 1.76 -4.40 8.29
N ARG A 123 0.58 -4.46 7.70
CA ARG A 123 0.40 -4.90 6.32
C ARG A 123 0.57 -3.73 5.36
N ARG A 124 1.01 -4.02 4.13
CA ARG A 124 1.07 -3.02 3.06
C ARG A 124 -0.25 -2.27 2.88
N LYS A 125 -1.39 -2.97 3.04
CA LYS A 125 -2.72 -2.37 2.92
C LYS A 125 -2.93 -1.27 3.95
N ASP A 126 -2.51 -1.49 5.18
CA ASP A 126 -2.67 -0.53 6.28
C ASP A 126 -1.94 0.79 5.96
N ILE A 127 -0.72 0.69 5.38
CA ILE A 127 0.02 1.85 4.89
C ILE A 127 -0.74 2.55 3.76
N THR A 128 -1.20 1.81 2.76
CA THR A 128 -1.93 2.39 1.61
C THR A 128 -3.21 3.10 2.06
N ASP A 129 -3.94 2.51 3.01
CA ASP A 129 -5.20 3.04 3.51
C ASP A 129 -5.01 4.37 4.29
N ILE A 130 -3.90 4.52 5.00
CA ILE A 130 -3.55 5.77 5.70
C ILE A 130 -3.32 6.91 4.72
N PHE A 131 -2.70 6.63 3.58
CA PHE A 131 -2.38 7.65 2.58
C PHE A 131 -3.49 7.92 1.56
N LEU A 132 -4.58 7.14 1.56
CA LEU A 132 -5.72 7.39 0.69
C LEU A 132 -6.36 8.76 0.99
N GLY A 133 -6.47 9.59 -0.05
CA GLY A 133 -7.07 10.93 0.04
C GLY A 133 -6.16 11.99 0.66
N THR A 134 -4.91 11.65 1.02
CA THR A 134 -3.93 12.64 1.51
C THR A 134 -3.09 13.27 0.38
N GLY A 135 -3.26 12.79 -0.85
CA GLY A 135 -2.43 13.17 -2.00
C GLY A 135 -1.07 12.46 -2.05
N LEU A 136 -0.78 11.62 -1.07
CA LEU A 136 0.47 10.86 -0.96
C LEU A 136 0.29 9.38 -1.36
N GLY A 137 -0.88 8.99 -1.85
CA GLY A 137 -1.20 7.61 -2.27
C GLY A 137 -0.46 7.16 -3.53
N PRO A 138 -0.77 5.98 -4.08
CA PRO A 138 -0.11 5.41 -5.26
C PRO A 138 -0.21 6.27 -6.53
N ARG A 139 -1.22 7.16 -6.60
CA ARG A 139 -1.38 8.19 -7.65
C ARG A 139 -1.13 9.57 -7.07
N SER A 140 -0.03 9.71 -6.35
CA SER A 140 0.34 10.92 -5.64
C SER A 140 0.43 12.13 -6.56
N TYR A 141 -0.21 13.22 -6.17
CA TYR A 141 0.02 14.54 -6.73
C TYR A 141 0.96 15.40 -5.86
N ALA A 142 1.25 14.93 -4.64
CA ALA A 142 2.17 15.62 -3.73
C ALA A 142 3.63 15.42 -4.11
N VAL A 143 3.96 14.39 -4.88
CA VAL A 143 5.31 14.14 -5.39
C VAL A 143 5.33 14.41 -6.89
N ILE A 144 5.93 15.53 -7.28
CA ILE A 144 6.02 15.95 -8.67
C ILE A 144 7.38 15.52 -9.25
N GLU A 145 7.34 14.65 -10.24
CA GLU A 145 8.52 14.19 -10.97
C GLU A 145 8.81 15.05 -12.19
N GLN A 146 10.03 14.89 -12.69
CA GLN A 146 10.40 15.43 -13.98
C GLN A 146 9.43 14.93 -15.06
N GLU A 147 8.98 15.82 -15.95
CA GLU A 147 8.02 15.56 -17.03
C GLU A 147 6.58 15.19 -16.59
N MET A 148 6.29 15.15 -15.29
CA MET A 148 4.93 14.83 -14.82
C MET A 148 3.90 15.84 -15.34
N ALA A 149 4.23 17.14 -15.38
CA ALA A 149 3.37 18.17 -15.92
C ALA A 149 3.07 17.94 -17.41
N THR A 150 4.08 17.61 -18.20
CA THR A 150 3.94 17.30 -19.62
C THR A 150 3.08 16.04 -19.83
N LYS A 151 3.30 15.01 -19.02
CA LYS A 151 2.47 13.79 -19.05
C LYS A 151 1.01 14.08 -18.72
N LEU A 152 0.76 14.92 -17.71
CA LEU A 152 -0.63 15.30 -17.35
C LEU A 152 -1.31 16.06 -18.50
N ILE A 153 -0.63 17.00 -19.17
CA ILE A 153 -1.19 17.76 -20.29
C ILE A 153 -1.50 16.84 -21.48
N SER A 154 -0.68 15.83 -21.73
CA SER A 154 -0.85 14.88 -22.82
C SER A 154 -1.67 13.64 -22.44
N SER A 155 -2.12 13.52 -21.19
CA SER A 155 -2.88 12.38 -20.70
C SER A 155 -4.29 12.33 -21.27
N LYS A 156 -4.83 11.13 -21.39
CA LYS A 156 -6.22 10.91 -21.80
C LYS A 156 -7.19 11.42 -20.72
N PRO A 157 -8.42 11.82 -21.11
CA PRO A 157 -9.42 12.34 -20.16
C PRO A 157 -9.68 11.39 -18.97
N GLU A 158 -9.63 10.08 -19.16
CA GLU A 158 -9.83 9.08 -18.10
C GLU A 158 -8.70 9.11 -17.05
N GLU A 159 -7.47 9.36 -17.49
CA GLU A 159 -6.31 9.47 -16.60
C GLU A 159 -6.37 10.78 -15.82
N LEU A 160 -6.68 11.90 -16.48
CA LEU A 160 -6.88 13.20 -15.82
C LEU A 160 -8.00 13.13 -14.79
N ARG A 161 -9.10 12.46 -15.12
CA ARG A 161 -10.21 12.24 -14.19
C ARG A 161 -9.73 11.55 -12.91
N ALA A 162 -8.86 10.54 -13.02
CA ALA A 162 -8.35 9.83 -11.85
C ALA A 162 -7.53 10.74 -10.93
N TYR A 163 -6.75 11.69 -11.47
CA TYR A 163 -6.04 12.70 -10.67
C TYR A 163 -7.00 13.68 -9.99
N ILE A 164 -8.02 14.16 -10.70
CA ILE A 164 -9.03 15.07 -10.14
C ILE A 164 -9.81 14.38 -9.00
N GLU A 165 -10.16 13.11 -9.18
CA GLU A 165 -10.84 12.30 -8.16
C GLU A 165 -9.97 12.10 -6.90
N GLU A 166 -8.65 11.95 -7.07
CA GLU A 166 -7.71 11.86 -5.95
C GLU A 166 -7.62 13.18 -5.20
N VAL A 167 -7.49 14.31 -5.89
CA VAL A 167 -7.46 15.65 -5.28
C VAL A 167 -8.77 15.95 -4.55
N ALA A 168 -9.91 15.50 -5.10
CA ALA A 168 -11.23 15.66 -4.49
C ALA A 168 -11.49 14.67 -3.31
N GLY A 169 -10.55 13.76 -3.00
CA GLY A 169 -10.71 12.74 -1.96
C GLY A 169 -11.73 11.65 -2.28
N ILE A 170 -12.19 11.56 -3.53
CA ILE A 170 -13.21 10.59 -3.97
C ILE A 170 -12.63 9.18 -4.01
N SER A 171 -11.34 9.03 -4.21
CA SER A 171 -10.63 7.75 -4.25
C SER A 171 -10.86 6.91 -2.99
N VAL A 172 -10.91 7.53 -1.81
CA VAL A 172 -11.21 6.88 -0.52
C VAL A 172 -12.59 6.20 -0.56
N TYR A 173 -13.60 6.93 -1.03
CA TYR A 173 -14.97 6.41 -1.11
C TYR A 173 -15.10 5.29 -2.15
N LYS A 174 -14.42 5.42 -3.29
CA LYS A 174 -14.39 4.38 -4.34
C LYS A 174 -13.78 3.08 -3.83
N GLU A 175 -12.67 3.15 -3.13
CA GLU A 175 -12.01 1.94 -2.59
C GLU A 175 -12.85 1.28 -1.50
N ARG A 176 -13.41 2.06 -0.56
CA ARG A 176 -14.33 1.55 0.46
C ARG A 176 -15.60 0.92 -0.14
N ARG A 177 -16.15 1.55 -1.18
CA ARG A 177 -17.30 1.00 -1.90
C ARG A 177 -16.96 -0.34 -2.56
N LYS A 178 -15.84 -0.43 -3.27
CA LYS A 178 -15.36 -1.66 -3.90
C LYS A 178 -15.14 -2.79 -2.89
N GLU A 179 -14.57 -2.47 -1.74
CA GLU A 179 -14.39 -3.42 -0.65
C GLU A 179 -15.73 -3.92 -0.12
N THR A 180 -16.68 -3.00 0.08
CA THR A 180 -18.03 -3.33 0.54
C THR A 180 -18.78 -4.19 -0.47
N GLU A 181 -18.73 -3.86 -1.75
CA GLU A 181 -19.32 -4.65 -2.83
C GLU A 181 -18.72 -6.08 -2.88
N SER A 182 -17.42 -6.20 -2.71
CA SER A 182 -16.74 -7.50 -2.63
C SER A 182 -17.18 -8.31 -1.41
N ARG A 183 -17.34 -7.66 -0.23
CA ARG A 183 -17.86 -8.32 0.98
C ARG A 183 -19.30 -8.78 0.80
N ILE A 184 -20.16 -7.94 0.22
CA ILE A 184 -21.56 -8.28 -0.06
C ILE A 184 -21.63 -9.49 -1.00
N LYS A 185 -20.84 -9.50 -2.07
CA LYS A 185 -20.80 -10.63 -3.01
C LYS A 185 -20.42 -11.93 -2.30
N ARG A 186 -19.35 -11.91 -1.52
CA ARG A 186 -18.90 -13.09 -0.73
C ARG A 186 -19.94 -13.55 0.27
N THR A 187 -20.63 -12.62 0.94
CA THR A 187 -21.69 -12.94 1.88
C THR A 187 -22.88 -13.60 1.19
N LYS A 188 -23.27 -13.12 0.01
CA LYS A 188 -24.32 -13.74 -0.80
C LYS A 188 -23.95 -15.17 -1.22
N GLU A 189 -22.71 -15.38 -1.67
CA GLU A 189 -22.22 -16.71 -2.02
C GLU A 189 -22.24 -17.68 -0.81
N ASN A 190 -21.86 -17.18 0.37
CA ASN A 190 -21.93 -17.98 1.59
C ASN A 190 -23.37 -18.29 2.01
N LEU A 191 -24.30 -17.33 1.91
CA LEU A 191 -25.71 -17.54 2.19
C LEU A 191 -26.32 -18.59 1.26
N ASN A 192 -26.05 -18.53 -0.03
CA ASN A 192 -26.51 -19.55 -0.97
C ASN A 192 -26.01 -20.94 -0.58
N ARG A 193 -24.72 -21.06 -0.23
CA ARG A 193 -24.14 -22.33 0.23
C ARG A 193 -24.82 -22.88 1.49
N VAL A 194 -25.13 -21.99 2.44
CA VAL A 194 -25.86 -22.39 3.68
C VAL A 194 -27.29 -22.84 3.35
N SER A 195 -27.98 -22.13 2.43
CA SER A 195 -29.31 -22.53 1.97
C SER A 195 -29.28 -23.89 1.28
N ASP A 196 -28.31 -24.14 0.40
CA ASP A 196 -28.14 -25.44 -0.27
C ASP A 196 -27.91 -26.58 0.73
N LEU A 197 -27.12 -26.34 1.78
CA LEU A 197 -26.90 -27.30 2.87
C LEU A 197 -28.16 -27.54 3.67
N GLN A 198 -28.94 -26.50 3.95
CA GLN A 198 -30.22 -26.62 4.65
C GLN A 198 -31.20 -27.50 3.85
N ASP A 199 -31.36 -27.22 2.56
CA ASP A 199 -32.21 -27.99 1.65
C ASP A 199 -31.79 -29.47 1.58
N GLU A 200 -30.48 -29.75 1.59
CA GLU A 200 -29.96 -31.11 1.59
C GLU A 200 -30.27 -31.83 2.90
N ILE A 201 -30.09 -31.16 4.05
CA ILE A 201 -30.44 -31.74 5.37
C ILE A 201 -31.93 -32.01 5.44
N ASP A 202 -32.80 -31.13 4.99
CA ASP A 202 -34.24 -31.29 4.98
C ASP A 202 -34.66 -32.50 4.12
N ARG A 203 -34.03 -32.67 2.95
CA ARG A 203 -34.25 -33.88 2.12
C ARG A 203 -33.82 -35.17 2.83
N GLN A 204 -32.70 -35.16 3.55
CA GLN A 204 -32.21 -36.32 4.29
C GLN A 204 -33.15 -36.64 5.46
N LEU A 205 -33.62 -35.63 6.18
CA LEU A 205 -34.61 -35.81 7.26
C LEU A 205 -35.93 -36.41 6.74
N LEU A 206 -36.43 -35.94 5.61
CA LEU A 206 -37.61 -36.49 4.95
C LEU A 206 -37.42 -37.98 4.59
N LYS A 207 -36.28 -38.35 4.03
CA LYS A 207 -35.95 -39.75 3.70
C LYS A 207 -35.92 -40.62 4.96
N LEU A 208 -35.27 -40.16 6.02
CA LEU A 208 -35.20 -40.89 7.30
C LEU A 208 -36.58 -41.06 7.93
N SER A 209 -37.42 -40.01 7.89
CA SER A 209 -38.81 -40.06 8.36
C SER A 209 -39.64 -41.12 7.61
N LEU A 210 -39.51 -41.17 6.27
CA LEU A 210 -40.21 -42.14 5.45
C LEU A 210 -39.76 -43.58 5.71
N ILE A 211 -38.46 -43.81 5.95
CA ILE A 211 -37.94 -45.13 6.29
C ILE A 211 -38.47 -45.60 7.66
N HIS A 212 -38.53 -44.69 8.64
CA HIS A 212 -39.04 -45.03 9.99
C HIS A 212 -40.54 -45.35 10.01
N ILE A 213 -41.33 -44.74 9.10
CA ILE A 213 -42.77 -45.02 8.95
C ILE A 213 -43.01 -46.33 8.19
N SER A 214 -42.08 -46.78 7.33
CA SER A 214 -42.20 -47.96 6.49
C SER A 214 -41.66 -49.24 7.13
N GLU A 215 -40.97 -49.18 8.26
CA GLU A 215 -40.62 -50.39 9.06
C GLU A 215 -41.77 -50.73 10.01
N PRO A 216 -42.61 -51.76 9.69
CA PRO A 216 -43.56 -52.24 10.64
C PRO A 216 -42.77 -52.91 11.80
N THR A 217 -43.04 -52.47 13.02
CA THR A 217 -42.59 -53.14 14.27
C THR A 217 -42.78 -54.61 14.16
N ARG A 218 -41.74 -55.36 13.82
CA ARG A 218 -41.70 -56.81 14.03
C ARG A 218 -41.67 -57.05 15.56
N ARG A 219 -42.82 -57.41 16.12
CA ARG A 219 -42.89 -58.15 17.37
C ARG A 219 -42.64 -59.59 17.08
#